data_35e05c077fce588988f1ea96f1bbfaef
#
_entry.id   35e05c077fce588988f1ea96f1bbfaef
#
_cell.length_a   1.000
_cell.length_b   1.000
_cell.length_c   1.000
_cell.angle_alpha   90.00
_cell.angle_beta   90.00
_cell.angle_gamma   90.00
#
_symmetry.space_group_name_H-M   'P 1'
#
loop_
_entity.id
_entity.type
_entity.pdbx_description
1 polymer ?
#
loop_
_entity_poly.entity_id
_entity_poly.type
_entity_poly.pdbx_seq_one_letter_code
_entity_poly.pdbx_strand_id
1 'polypeptide(L)'
;MEALYLLASLATTLLTSTLLSLLLLLRLPFARRSARGGGGAGATRLYEGRVRHSRRRPAGHAFEYAVRYALVDLDLLPLSGYLSAADARRIASTSGPVRLLTVPKSVGYEQNPLSVYYCYDEAAQEQDEHLKMCIAEVTNTPWGEKVMFTFQPGSDLVAKPLHVSPFMDMLGNWSIRADAPGNNLYVAIAVQHPTLGNYFTAALDAKLVGQTNDSVKLATFFWLMPHKVAAGIYWEIVEIS
;
A
#
# COMPACT_ATOMS: atom_id res chain seq x y z
N MET A 1 -5.10 -31.45 9.00
CA MET A 1 -3.75 -30.99 8.62
C MET A 1 -3.73 -29.46 8.44
N GLU A 2 -4.62 -28.89 7.63
CA GLU A 2 -4.69 -27.44 7.34
C GLU A 2 -4.92 -26.57 8.58
N ALA A 3 -5.85 -26.97 9.46
CA ALA A 3 -6.12 -26.23 10.70
C ALA A 3 -4.91 -26.14 11.63
N LEU A 4 -4.13 -27.22 11.75
CA LEU A 4 -2.88 -27.26 12.52
C LEU A 4 -1.81 -26.36 11.91
N TYR A 5 -1.70 -26.34 10.59
CA TYR A 5 -0.80 -25.46 9.87
C TYR A 5 -1.15 -23.98 10.08
N LEU A 6 -2.45 -23.63 9.97
CA LEU A 6 -2.94 -22.27 10.23
C LEU A 6 -2.69 -21.83 11.67
N LEU A 7 -2.95 -22.69 12.65
CA LEU A 7 -2.69 -22.40 14.05
C LEU A 7 -1.19 -22.21 14.34
N ALA A 8 -0.35 -23.06 13.77
CA ALA A 8 1.13 -22.94 13.88
C ALA A 8 1.62 -21.64 13.24
N SER A 9 1.10 -21.29 12.06
CA SER A 9 1.44 -20.05 11.35
C SER A 9 1.03 -18.82 12.17
N LEU A 10 -0.18 -18.79 12.71
CA LEU A 10 -0.67 -17.73 13.59
C LEU A 10 0.18 -17.61 14.86
N ALA A 11 0.47 -18.72 15.54
CA ALA A 11 1.32 -18.72 16.73
C ALA A 11 2.72 -18.19 16.44
N THR A 12 3.33 -18.64 15.33
CA THR A 12 4.66 -18.17 14.89
C THR A 12 4.64 -16.67 14.58
N THR A 13 3.62 -16.19 13.88
CA THR A 13 3.46 -14.75 13.57
C THR A 13 3.32 -13.93 14.85
N LEU A 14 2.50 -14.35 15.79
CA LEU A 14 2.29 -13.67 17.07
C LEU A 14 3.58 -13.62 17.91
N LEU A 15 4.29 -14.75 18.04
CA LEU A 15 5.57 -14.82 18.75
C LEU A 15 6.63 -13.93 18.12
N THR A 16 6.79 -14.01 16.80
CA THR A 16 7.76 -13.19 16.06
C THR A 16 7.45 -11.71 16.22
N SER A 17 6.19 -11.32 16.03
CA SER A 17 5.77 -9.92 16.14
C SER A 17 5.92 -9.38 17.56
N THR A 18 5.67 -10.19 18.56
CA THR A 18 5.87 -9.83 19.97
C THR A 18 7.37 -9.61 20.26
N LEU A 19 8.21 -10.56 19.87
CA LEU A 19 9.66 -10.46 20.07
C LEU A 19 10.24 -9.23 19.37
N LEU A 20 9.90 -9.01 18.10
CA LEU A 20 10.38 -7.86 17.33
C LEU A 20 9.84 -6.53 17.87
N SER A 21 8.62 -6.51 18.43
CA SER A 21 8.07 -5.34 19.12
C SER A 21 8.86 -5.00 20.38
N LEU A 22 9.21 -6.00 21.19
CA LEU A 22 10.06 -5.82 22.37
C LEU A 22 11.45 -5.28 21.99
N LEU A 23 12.06 -5.86 20.93
CA LEU A 23 13.34 -5.37 20.42
C LEU A 23 13.25 -3.92 19.91
N LEU A 24 12.17 -3.54 19.27
CA LEU A 24 11.93 -2.15 18.85
C LEU A 24 11.87 -1.23 20.06
N LEU A 25 11.10 -1.59 21.09
CA LEU A 25 11.00 -0.81 22.32
C LEU A 25 12.36 -0.61 23.00
N LEU A 26 13.21 -1.63 23.02
CA LEU A 26 14.56 -1.54 23.57
C LEU A 26 15.49 -0.60 22.76
N ARG A 27 15.25 -0.45 21.45
CA ARG A 27 16.01 0.45 20.57
C ARG A 27 15.62 1.92 20.67
N LEU A 28 14.38 2.23 21.08
CA LEU A 28 13.86 3.60 21.14
C LEU A 28 14.72 4.58 21.98
N PRO A 29 15.22 4.23 23.18
CA PRO A 29 16.05 5.14 23.97
C PRO A 29 17.37 5.51 23.29
N PHE A 30 17.96 4.56 22.56
CA PHE A 30 19.25 4.74 21.88
C PHE A 30 19.12 5.59 20.61
N ALA A 31 18.02 5.42 19.86
CA ALA A 31 17.75 6.18 18.65
C ALA A 31 17.53 7.68 18.92
N ARG A 32 16.90 8.03 20.05
CA ARG A 32 16.71 9.43 20.47
C ARG A 32 18.01 10.19 20.70
N ARG A 33 19.10 9.47 21.02
CA ARG A 33 20.44 10.08 21.20
C ARG A 33 21.16 10.33 19.86
N SER A 34 20.88 9.52 18.82
CA SER A 34 21.55 9.64 17.52
C SER A 34 20.87 10.67 16.57
N ALA A 35 19.63 11.05 16.80
CA ALA A 35 18.82 11.87 15.90
C ALA A 35 19.17 13.39 15.89
N ARG A 36 20.28 13.82 16.50
CA ARG A 36 20.67 15.25 16.61
C ARG A 36 21.41 15.83 15.40
N GLY A 37 21.54 15.13 14.28
CA GLY A 37 22.40 15.57 13.20
C GLY A 37 21.99 15.16 11.78
N GLY A 38 20.77 15.41 11.32
CA GLY A 38 20.42 15.06 9.94
C GLY A 38 19.20 15.79 9.40
N GLY A 39 19.35 17.05 8.99
CA GLY A 39 18.31 17.84 8.33
C GLY A 39 18.37 17.74 6.81
N GLY A 40 18.45 16.53 6.23
CA GLY A 40 18.29 16.34 4.79
C GLY A 40 16.85 15.98 4.44
N ALA A 41 16.38 16.31 3.24
CA ALA A 41 15.09 15.86 2.72
C ALA A 41 15.00 14.33 2.85
N GLY A 42 13.95 13.82 3.51
CA GLY A 42 13.82 12.41 3.78
C GLY A 42 13.45 11.63 2.53
N ALA A 43 14.14 10.52 2.25
CA ALA A 43 13.81 9.61 1.15
C ALA A 43 12.42 8.97 1.28
N THR A 44 11.80 9.07 2.46
CA THR A 44 10.47 8.51 2.74
C THR A 44 9.53 9.60 3.25
N ARG A 45 8.43 9.82 2.54
CA ARG A 45 7.31 10.64 2.99
C ARG A 45 6.30 9.74 3.70
N LEU A 46 5.74 10.22 4.82
CA LEU A 46 4.83 9.49 5.69
C LEU A 46 3.42 10.06 5.56
N TYR A 47 2.45 9.19 5.29
CA TYR A 47 1.05 9.57 5.15
C TYR A 47 0.19 8.84 6.18
N GLU A 48 -0.76 9.56 6.76
CA GLU A 48 -1.84 9.00 7.58
C GLU A 48 -3.18 9.30 6.93
N GLY A 49 -4.05 8.31 6.92
CA GLY A 49 -5.36 8.45 6.29
C GLY A 49 -6.28 7.28 6.55
N ARG A 50 -7.20 7.08 5.63
CA ARG A 50 -8.23 6.05 5.71
C ARG A 50 -8.41 5.35 4.38
N VAL A 51 -8.70 4.07 4.44
CA VAL A 51 -9.20 3.29 3.32
C VAL A 51 -10.67 3.04 3.56
N ARG A 52 -11.49 3.40 2.57
CA ARG A 52 -12.92 3.13 2.56
C ARG A 52 -13.25 2.13 1.47
N HIS A 53 -13.94 1.07 1.84
CA HIS A 53 -14.55 0.12 0.92
C HIS A 53 -16.06 0.35 0.90
N SER A 54 -16.66 0.31 -0.29
CA SER A 54 -18.10 0.41 -0.45
C SER A 54 -18.57 -0.57 -1.53
N ARG A 55 -19.38 -1.52 -1.14
CA ARG A 55 -20.07 -2.44 -2.04
C ARG A 55 -21.56 -2.09 -2.09
N ARG A 56 -22.11 -1.95 -3.26
CA ARG A 56 -23.51 -1.62 -3.48
C ARG A 56 -24.37 -2.85 -3.81
N ARG A 57 -23.75 -3.89 -4.39
CA ARG A 57 -24.43 -5.11 -4.86
C ARG A 57 -23.56 -6.36 -4.59
N PRO A 58 -24.13 -7.56 -4.37
CA PRO A 58 -25.57 -7.85 -4.30
C PRO A 58 -26.24 -7.21 -3.07
N ALA A 59 -25.56 -7.12 -1.94
CA ALA A 59 -25.99 -6.42 -0.72
C ALA A 59 -25.09 -5.20 -0.47
N GLY A 60 -25.72 -4.08 -0.09
CA GLY A 60 -24.98 -2.86 0.27
C GLY A 60 -24.17 -3.08 1.57
N HIS A 61 -22.88 -2.78 1.52
CA HIS A 61 -22.00 -2.81 2.69
C HIS A 61 -20.87 -1.79 2.51
N ALA A 62 -20.51 -1.08 3.57
CA ALA A 62 -19.40 -0.14 3.53
C ALA A 62 -18.66 -0.13 4.86
N PHE A 63 -17.33 -0.12 4.80
CA PHE A 63 -16.47 -0.01 5.97
C PHE A 63 -15.27 0.89 5.70
N GLU A 64 -14.64 1.34 6.78
CA GLU A 64 -13.50 2.23 6.73
C GLU A 64 -12.52 1.88 7.85
N TYR A 65 -11.23 1.92 7.55
CA TYR A 65 -10.18 1.73 8.55
C TYR A 65 -9.04 2.73 8.36
N ALA A 66 -8.42 3.09 9.48
CA ALA A 66 -7.25 3.96 9.49
C ALA A 66 -6.02 3.22 8.96
N VAL A 67 -5.21 3.91 8.16
CA VAL A 67 -4.02 3.35 7.52
C VAL A 67 -2.87 4.35 7.50
N ARG A 68 -1.64 3.83 7.47
CA ARG A 68 -0.41 4.59 7.25
C ARG A 68 0.29 4.06 6.02
N TYR A 69 0.72 4.97 5.16
CA TYR A 69 1.48 4.66 3.95
C TYR A 69 2.84 5.35 3.95
N ALA A 70 3.83 4.68 3.37
CA ALA A 70 5.11 5.26 3.00
C ALA A 70 5.11 5.56 1.51
N LEU A 71 5.59 6.73 1.12
CA LEU A 71 6.02 7.02 -0.24
C LEU A 71 7.54 7.08 -0.22
N VAL A 72 8.16 6.07 -0.81
CA VAL A 72 9.60 5.84 -0.78
C VAL A 72 10.21 6.20 -2.12
N ASP A 73 11.25 7.00 -2.12
CA ASP A 73 12.08 7.22 -3.29
C ASP A 73 12.99 6.00 -3.50
N LEU A 74 12.73 5.21 -4.54
CA LEU A 74 13.44 3.96 -4.80
C LEU A 74 14.86 4.16 -5.34
N ASP A 75 15.20 5.37 -5.77
CA ASP A 75 16.57 5.71 -6.17
C ASP A 75 17.46 5.94 -4.95
N LEU A 76 16.87 6.45 -3.87
CA LEU A 76 17.56 6.72 -2.61
C LEU A 76 17.48 5.56 -1.62
N LEU A 77 16.38 4.81 -1.62
CA LEU A 77 16.12 3.73 -0.67
C LEU A 77 15.48 2.52 -1.38
N PRO A 78 16.28 1.61 -1.95
CA PRO A 78 15.76 0.36 -2.51
C PRO A 78 15.08 -0.50 -1.44
N LEU A 79 13.91 -1.06 -1.77
CA LEU A 79 13.15 -1.94 -0.88
C LEU A 79 13.17 -3.37 -1.38
N SER A 80 13.50 -4.32 -0.48
CA SER A 80 13.44 -5.75 -0.78
C SER A 80 12.00 -6.23 -0.91
N GLY A 81 11.73 -7.10 -1.89
CA GLY A 81 10.39 -7.65 -2.14
C GLY A 81 9.52 -6.81 -3.08
N TYR A 82 10.04 -5.70 -3.59
CA TYR A 82 9.40 -4.82 -4.57
C TYR A 82 10.20 -4.72 -5.86
N LEU A 83 9.62 -4.16 -6.92
CA LEU A 83 10.37 -3.83 -8.13
C LEU A 83 11.50 -2.84 -7.79
N SER A 84 12.64 -3.04 -8.42
CA SER A 84 13.69 -2.03 -8.42
C SER A 84 13.26 -0.78 -9.20
N ALA A 85 13.88 0.37 -8.91
CA ALA A 85 13.66 1.58 -9.70
C ALA A 85 13.94 1.34 -11.19
N ALA A 86 14.99 0.55 -11.51
CA ALA A 86 15.35 0.20 -12.89
C ALA A 86 14.27 -0.65 -13.59
N ASP A 87 13.69 -1.65 -12.90
CA ASP A 87 12.61 -2.46 -13.47
C ASP A 87 11.33 -1.65 -13.68
N ALA A 88 10.97 -0.80 -12.71
CA ALA A 88 9.82 0.08 -12.82
C ALA A 88 9.98 1.06 -14.00
N ARG A 89 11.16 1.64 -14.18
CA ARG A 89 11.48 2.50 -15.35
C ARG A 89 11.33 1.74 -16.67
N ARG A 90 11.83 0.51 -16.72
CA ARG A 90 11.72 -0.32 -17.94
C ARG A 90 10.25 -0.59 -18.28
N ILE A 91 9.40 -0.90 -17.29
CA ILE A 91 7.96 -1.12 -17.48
C ILE A 91 7.26 0.16 -17.93
N ALA A 92 7.56 1.29 -17.28
CA ALA A 92 6.96 2.59 -17.59
C ALA A 92 7.57 3.30 -18.81
N SER A 93 8.62 2.73 -19.40
CA SER A 93 9.39 3.32 -20.52
C SER A 93 9.84 4.76 -20.22
N THR A 94 10.44 4.98 -19.03
CA THR A 94 10.94 6.28 -18.59
C THR A 94 12.36 6.18 -18.05
N SER A 95 13.04 7.33 -17.87
CA SER A 95 14.34 7.48 -17.19
C SER A 95 14.22 8.29 -15.89
N GLY A 96 13.06 8.88 -15.60
CA GLY A 96 12.83 9.75 -14.46
C GLY A 96 12.75 9.03 -13.10
N PRO A 97 12.48 9.78 -12.02
CA PRO A 97 12.39 9.24 -10.68
C PRO A 97 11.27 8.21 -10.52
N VAL A 98 11.47 7.26 -9.61
CA VAL A 98 10.44 6.26 -9.25
C VAL A 98 10.17 6.31 -7.76
N ARG A 99 8.91 6.54 -7.39
CA ARG A 99 8.46 6.56 -6.00
C ARG A 99 7.45 5.46 -5.75
N LEU A 100 7.65 4.68 -4.70
CA LEU A 100 6.77 3.57 -4.30
C LEU A 100 5.90 3.98 -3.12
N LEU A 101 4.59 3.95 -3.31
CA LEU A 101 3.59 4.03 -2.25
C LEU A 101 3.29 2.63 -1.74
N THR A 102 3.48 2.39 -0.44
CA THR A 102 3.26 1.06 0.15
C THR A 102 3.03 1.12 1.65
N VAL A 103 2.46 0.05 2.23
CA VAL A 103 2.50 -0.23 3.66
C VAL A 103 3.65 -1.19 3.91
N PRO A 104 4.79 -0.74 4.46
CA PRO A 104 5.95 -1.60 4.62
C PRO A 104 5.71 -2.69 5.67
N LYS A 105 6.45 -3.79 5.53
CA LYS A 105 6.51 -4.85 6.55
C LYS A 105 6.84 -4.27 7.92
N SER A 106 6.15 -4.72 8.95
CA SER A 106 6.36 -4.30 10.33
C SER A 106 6.36 -5.48 11.29
N VAL A 107 7.35 -5.52 12.17
CA VAL A 107 7.55 -6.55 13.19
C VAL A 107 7.33 -7.98 12.69
N GLY A 108 7.93 -8.27 11.54
CA GLY A 108 7.91 -9.60 10.94
C GLY A 108 6.69 -9.94 10.07
N TYR A 109 5.66 -9.09 10.05
CA TYR A 109 4.43 -9.33 9.29
C TYR A 109 4.25 -8.33 8.15
N GLU A 110 3.70 -8.79 7.04
CA GLU A 110 3.37 -8.00 5.86
C GLU A 110 1.91 -8.23 5.47
N GLN A 111 1.17 -7.15 5.35
CA GLN A 111 -0.18 -7.13 4.80
C GLN A 111 -0.39 -5.79 4.14
N ASN A 112 -0.35 -5.79 2.81
CA ASN A 112 -0.55 -4.60 2.02
C ASN A 112 -1.39 -4.93 0.77
N PRO A 113 -2.67 -4.54 0.72
CA PRO A 113 -3.53 -4.84 -0.41
C PRO A 113 -3.16 -4.13 -1.69
N LEU A 114 -2.50 -2.95 -1.60
CA LEU A 114 -2.17 -2.11 -2.74
C LEU A 114 -0.83 -1.42 -2.55
N SER A 115 0.07 -1.59 -3.51
CA SER A 115 1.22 -0.71 -3.73
C SER A 115 1.10 -0.01 -5.08
N VAL A 116 1.58 1.22 -5.17
CA VAL A 116 1.60 2.00 -6.42
C VAL A 116 2.99 2.57 -6.64
N TYR A 117 3.58 2.25 -7.79
CA TYR A 117 4.79 2.89 -8.27
C TYR A 117 4.40 4.09 -9.12
N TYR A 118 4.86 5.26 -8.74
CA TYR A 118 4.72 6.50 -9.49
C TYR A 118 6.00 6.72 -10.30
N CYS A 119 5.90 6.58 -11.61
CA CYS A 119 7.02 6.69 -12.54
C CYS A 119 6.91 8.03 -13.28
N TYR A 120 7.91 8.87 -13.09
CA TYR A 120 7.94 10.23 -13.63
C TYR A 120 8.76 10.28 -14.93
N ASP A 121 8.51 11.30 -15.74
CA ASP A 121 9.41 11.63 -16.84
C ASP A 121 10.71 12.24 -16.30
N GLU A 122 11.76 12.19 -17.13
CA GLU A 122 12.99 12.88 -16.81
C GLU A 122 12.72 14.40 -16.84
N ALA A 123 12.96 15.06 -15.72
CA ALA A 123 12.78 16.49 -15.59
C ALA A 123 14.12 17.19 -15.35
N ALA A 124 14.28 18.38 -15.91
CA ALA A 124 15.46 19.20 -15.68
C ALA A 124 15.55 19.73 -14.23
N GLN A 125 14.41 19.85 -13.55
CA GLN A 125 14.29 20.29 -12.17
C GLN A 125 13.16 19.52 -11.48
N GLU A 126 13.25 19.30 -10.13
CA GLU A 126 12.20 18.62 -9.35
C GLU A 126 10.80 19.26 -9.47
N GLN A 127 10.73 20.56 -9.75
CA GLN A 127 9.46 21.28 -9.89
C GLN A 127 8.74 20.98 -11.22
N ASP A 128 9.45 20.45 -12.20
CA ASP A 128 8.93 20.11 -13.53
C ASP A 128 8.62 18.60 -13.67
N GLU A 129 8.64 17.84 -12.57
CA GLU A 129 8.36 16.42 -12.59
C GLU A 129 6.93 16.14 -13.06
N HIS A 130 6.81 15.54 -14.24
CA HIS A 130 5.53 15.09 -14.78
C HIS A 130 5.35 13.59 -14.54
N LEU A 131 4.23 13.21 -13.89
CA LEU A 131 3.89 11.83 -13.67
C LEU A 131 3.46 11.17 -14.98
N LYS A 132 4.28 10.25 -15.49
CA LYS A 132 4.08 9.60 -16.78
C LYS A 132 3.20 8.38 -16.71
N MET A 133 3.49 7.48 -15.77
CA MET A 133 2.85 6.17 -15.66
C MET A 133 2.78 5.74 -14.20
N CYS A 134 1.74 5.02 -13.86
CA CYS A 134 1.64 4.29 -12.59
C CYS A 134 1.68 2.79 -12.82
N ILE A 135 2.29 2.05 -11.87
CA ILE A 135 2.23 0.59 -11.83
C ILE A 135 1.56 0.21 -10.52
N ALA A 136 0.43 -0.48 -10.57
CA ALA A 136 -0.22 -1.03 -9.40
C ALA A 136 0.23 -2.46 -9.15
N GLU A 137 0.57 -2.78 -7.90
CA GLU A 137 0.69 -4.14 -7.39
C GLU A 137 -0.45 -4.35 -6.40
N VAL A 138 -1.38 -5.24 -6.74
CA VAL A 138 -2.55 -5.55 -5.91
C VAL A 138 -2.42 -6.97 -5.37
N THR A 139 -2.58 -7.11 -4.06
CA THR A 139 -2.55 -8.40 -3.37
C THR A 139 -3.96 -8.76 -2.92
N ASN A 140 -4.46 -9.89 -3.41
CA ASN A 140 -5.76 -10.42 -3.03
C ASN A 140 -5.69 -11.08 -1.66
N THR A 141 -6.43 -10.58 -0.71
CA THR A 141 -6.52 -11.12 0.65
C THR A 141 -7.78 -11.99 0.75
N PRO A 142 -7.74 -13.20 1.31
CA PRO A 142 -6.64 -13.87 2.03
C PRO A 142 -5.70 -14.75 1.18
N TRP A 143 -5.96 -14.91 -0.12
CA TRP A 143 -5.28 -15.89 -0.97
C TRP A 143 -3.81 -15.55 -1.28
N GLY A 144 -3.40 -14.29 -1.07
CA GLY A 144 -2.04 -13.84 -1.32
C GLY A 144 -1.67 -13.74 -2.80
N GLU A 145 -2.64 -13.90 -3.70
CA GLU A 145 -2.46 -13.74 -5.13
C GLU A 145 -2.07 -12.29 -5.44
N LYS A 146 -0.96 -12.11 -6.16
CA LYS A 146 -0.47 -10.80 -6.57
C LYS A 146 -0.64 -10.62 -8.07
N VAL A 147 -1.16 -9.46 -8.46
CA VAL A 147 -1.17 -9.02 -9.85
C VAL A 147 -0.54 -7.65 -9.97
N MET A 148 0.10 -7.43 -11.10
CA MET A 148 0.73 -6.17 -11.43
C MET A 148 0.24 -5.70 -12.79
N PHE A 149 -0.11 -4.42 -12.91
CA PHE A 149 -0.55 -3.81 -14.15
C PHE A 149 -0.20 -2.32 -14.17
N THR A 150 -0.07 -1.77 -15.38
CA THR A 150 0.16 -0.35 -15.60
C THR A 150 -1.15 0.38 -15.82
N PHE A 151 -1.18 1.66 -15.46
CA PHE A 151 -2.30 2.57 -15.74
C PHE A 151 -1.83 4.02 -15.88
N GLN A 152 -2.60 4.81 -16.60
CA GLN A 152 -2.32 6.23 -16.77
C GLN A 152 -2.67 7.02 -15.50
N PRO A 153 -1.84 8.00 -15.09
CA PRO A 153 -2.15 8.86 -13.96
C PRO A 153 -3.44 9.66 -14.20
N GLY A 154 -4.10 10.05 -13.09
CA GLY A 154 -5.37 10.72 -13.12
C GLY A 154 -6.52 9.73 -13.13
N SER A 155 -6.85 9.11 -14.26
CA SER A 155 -7.92 8.11 -14.36
C SER A 155 -7.70 7.19 -15.55
N ASP A 156 -7.82 5.89 -15.32
CA ASP A 156 -7.70 4.87 -16.37
C ASP A 156 -8.71 3.74 -16.17
N LEU A 157 -8.95 2.96 -17.24
CA LEU A 157 -9.83 1.80 -17.26
C LEU A 157 -9.03 0.57 -17.65
N VAL A 158 -8.87 -0.37 -16.73
CA VAL A 158 -8.12 -1.60 -16.94
C VAL A 158 -9.04 -2.81 -16.82
N ALA A 159 -8.74 -3.89 -17.55
CA ALA A 159 -9.47 -5.15 -17.38
C ALA A 159 -9.35 -5.62 -15.94
N LYS A 160 -10.43 -6.11 -15.33
CA LYS A 160 -10.45 -6.57 -13.95
C LYS A 160 -9.46 -7.72 -13.74
N PRO A 161 -8.34 -7.52 -13.00
CA PRO A 161 -7.28 -8.51 -12.92
C PRO A 161 -7.48 -9.55 -11.82
N LEU A 162 -8.35 -9.26 -10.83
CA LEU A 162 -8.60 -10.08 -9.64
C LEU A 162 -10.07 -10.07 -9.23
N HIS A 163 -10.48 -11.12 -8.50
CA HIS A 163 -11.71 -11.09 -7.73
C HIS A 163 -11.63 -10.08 -6.59
N VAL A 164 -12.58 -9.16 -6.52
CA VAL A 164 -12.71 -8.21 -5.39
C VAL A 164 -13.67 -8.70 -4.31
N SER A 165 -14.38 -9.80 -4.60
CA SER A 165 -15.31 -10.44 -3.68
C SER A 165 -15.53 -11.89 -4.12
N PRO A 166 -15.59 -12.86 -3.21
CA PRO A 166 -15.87 -14.24 -3.52
C PRO A 166 -17.28 -14.46 -4.09
N PHE A 167 -18.17 -13.47 -3.96
CA PHE A 167 -19.56 -13.54 -4.44
C PHE A 167 -19.75 -12.93 -5.84
N MET A 168 -18.68 -12.49 -6.50
CA MET A 168 -18.74 -11.79 -7.78
C MET A 168 -17.85 -12.48 -8.81
N ASP A 169 -18.34 -12.52 -10.06
CA ASP A 169 -17.59 -13.03 -11.20
C ASP A 169 -16.39 -12.13 -11.58
N MET A 170 -15.65 -12.51 -12.61
CA MET A 170 -14.51 -11.74 -13.15
C MET A 170 -14.92 -10.71 -14.20
N LEU A 171 -16.23 -10.58 -14.51
CA LEU A 171 -16.66 -9.64 -15.52
C LEU A 171 -16.47 -8.18 -15.10
N GLY A 172 -16.16 -7.34 -16.08
CA GLY A 172 -16.03 -5.90 -15.92
C GLY A 172 -14.61 -5.38 -15.92
N ASN A 173 -14.51 -4.09 -15.65
CA ASN A 173 -13.25 -3.34 -15.64
C ASN A 173 -13.06 -2.65 -14.30
N TRP A 174 -11.81 -2.36 -13.97
CA TRP A 174 -11.45 -1.44 -12.92
C TRP A 174 -11.25 -0.03 -13.49
N SER A 175 -12.03 0.91 -12.99
CA SER A 175 -11.71 2.32 -13.12
C SER A 175 -10.76 2.67 -11.97
N ILE A 176 -9.52 2.99 -12.31
CA ILE A 176 -8.50 3.32 -11.33
C ILE A 176 -8.12 4.79 -11.47
N ARG A 177 -8.00 5.48 -10.33
CA ARG A 177 -7.54 6.84 -10.24
C ARG A 177 -6.43 6.95 -9.21
N ALA A 178 -5.31 7.55 -9.59
CA ALA A 178 -4.25 7.93 -8.67
C ALA A 178 -3.73 9.31 -9.06
N ASP A 179 -3.83 10.25 -8.14
CA ASP A 179 -3.28 11.59 -8.31
C ASP A 179 -1.79 11.59 -7.93
N ALA A 180 -0.99 12.51 -8.50
CA ALA A 180 0.41 12.64 -8.13
C ALA A 180 0.53 12.92 -6.61
N PRO A 181 1.39 12.17 -5.87
CA PRO A 181 1.51 12.32 -4.43
C PRO A 181 2.07 13.69 -4.05
N GLY A 182 1.30 14.45 -3.27
CA GLY A 182 1.67 15.76 -2.71
C GLY A 182 1.44 15.81 -1.21
N ASN A 183 0.90 16.92 -0.71
CA ASN A 183 0.43 17.03 0.69
C ASN A 183 -0.80 16.15 0.94
N ASN A 184 -1.60 15.92 -0.09
CA ASN A 184 -2.70 14.97 -0.08
C ASN A 184 -2.35 13.80 -1.00
N LEU A 185 -2.84 12.62 -0.65
CA LEU A 185 -2.70 11.40 -1.39
C LEU A 185 -4.09 10.82 -1.63
N TYR A 186 -4.42 10.56 -2.88
CA TYR A 186 -5.68 9.94 -3.25
C TYR A 186 -5.45 8.81 -4.26
N VAL A 187 -5.99 7.63 -3.96
CA VAL A 187 -6.05 6.50 -4.87
C VAL A 187 -7.41 5.85 -4.74
N ALA A 188 -8.09 5.61 -5.85
CA ALA A 188 -9.38 4.93 -5.87
C ALA A 188 -9.45 3.88 -6.97
N ILE A 189 -10.10 2.77 -6.66
CA ILE A 189 -10.43 1.71 -7.61
C ILE A 189 -11.94 1.47 -7.53
N ALA A 190 -12.63 1.59 -8.66
CA ALA A 190 -14.04 1.28 -8.78
C ALA A 190 -14.25 0.16 -9.79
N VAL A 191 -15.08 -0.82 -9.47
CA VAL A 191 -15.39 -1.93 -10.37
C VAL A 191 -16.64 -1.64 -11.15
N GLN A 192 -16.52 -1.60 -12.48
CA GLN A 192 -17.61 -1.39 -13.43
C GLN A 192 -17.98 -2.72 -14.06
N HIS A 193 -19.17 -3.23 -13.74
CA HIS A 193 -19.70 -4.46 -14.28
C HIS A 193 -20.67 -4.17 -15.43
N PRO A 194 -20.70 -4.96 -16.52
CA PRO A 194 -21.56 -4.70 -17.69
C PRO A 194 -23.05 -4.58 -17.35
N THR A 195 -23.55 -5.41 -16.43
CA THR A 195 -24.97 -5.46 -16.05
C THR A 195 -25.28 -4.82 -14.70
N LEU A 196 -24.33 -4.84 -13.75
CA LEU A 196 -24.53 -4.34 -12.39
C LEU A 196 -24.09 -2.87 -12.23
N GLY A 197 -23.41 -2.33 -13.25
CA GLY A 197 -22.82 -0.98 -13.17
C GLY A 197 -21.68 -0.90 -12.15
N ASN A 198 -21.50 0.25 -11.53
CA ASN A 198 -20.49 0.45 -10.49
C ASN A 198 -20.98 -0.14 -9.17
N TYR A 199 -20.51 -1.32 -8.80
CA TYR A 199 -20.97 -2.06 -7.63
C TYR A 199 -19.98 -2.06 -6.46
N PHE A 200 -18.72 -1.75 -6.70
CA PHE A 200 -17.68 -1.73 -5.67
C PHE A 200 -16.71 -0.57 -5.86
N THR A 201 -16.31 0.05 -4.76
CA THR A 201 -15.29 1.10 -4.74
C THR A 201 -14.39 0.91 -3.52
N ALA A 202 -13.08 0.96 -3.72
CA ALA A 202 -12.08 1.09 -2.67
C ALA A 202 -11.34 2.42 -2.88
N ALA A 203 -11.26 3.25 -1.84
CA ALA A 203 -10.59 4.55 -1.91
C ALA A 203 -9.67 4.77 -0.72
N LEU A 204 -8.44 5.18 -0.99
CA LEU A 204 -7.46 5.69 -0.03
C LEU A 204 -7.46 7.21 -0.10
N ASP A 205 -7.66 7.85 1.04
CA ASP A 205 -7.49 9.28 1.25
C ASP A 205 -6.54 9.49 2.42
N ALA A 206 -5.41 10.17 2.21
CA ALA A 206 -4.39 10.35 3.22
C ALA A 206 -3.70 11.72 3.10
N LYS A 207 -3.08 12.17 4.20
CA LYS A 207 -2.35 13.42 4.29
C LYS A 207 -0.91 13.19 4.69
N LEU A 208 -0.01 13.99 4.14
CA LEU A 208 1.39 14.01 4.52
C LEU A 208 1.52 14.47 5.98
N VAL A 209 2.16 13.66 6.82
CA VAL A 209 2.40 13.96 8.25
C VAL A 209 3.88 14.13 8.57
N GLY A 210 4.77 13.81 7.64
CA GLY A 210 6.20 14.02 7.82
C GLY A 210 7.08 13.33 6.79
N GLN A 211 8.38 13.52 6.94
CA GLN A 211 9.42 12.87 6.12
C GLN A 211 10.53 12.37 7.02
N THR A 212 11.19 11.27 6.64
CA THR A 212 12.28 10.72 7.42
C THR A 212 13.17 9.76 6.62
N ASN A 213 14.43 9.66 7.03
CA ASN A 213 15.38 8.59 6.66
C ASN A 213 15.70 7.69 7.86
N ASP A 214 15.14 8.00 9.03
CA ASP A 214 15.44 7.30 10.27
C ASP A 214 14.64 5.98 10.34
N SER A 215 15.35 4.87 10.33
CA SER A 215 14.78 3.51 10.38
C SER A 215 13.95 3.26 11.65
N VAL A 216 14.32 3.89 12.78
CA VAL A 216 13.58 3.71 14.04
C VAL A 216 12.28 4.52 14.02
N LYS A 217 12.29 5.73 13.44
CA LYS A 217 11.07 6.50 13.21
C LYS A 217 10.12 5.75 12.27
N LEU A 218 10.65 5.19 11.18
CA LEU A 218 9.88 4.36 10.25
C LEU A 218 9.28 3.15 10.96
N ALA A 219 10.10 2.37 11.69
CA ALA A 219 9.63 1.19 12.40
C ALA A 219 8.56 1.52 13.46
N THR A 220 8.69 2.67 14.14
CA THR A 220 7.70 3.13 15.12
C THR A 220 6.42 3.63 14.45
N PHE A 221 6.53 4.38 13.36
CA PHE A 221 5.38 4.89 12.61
C PHE A 221 4.53 3.75 12.06
N PHE A 222 5.16 2.70 11.53
CA PHE A 222 4.46 1.54 10.96
C PHE A 222 4.24 0.40 11.96
N TRP A 223 4.56 0.60 13.24
CA TRP A 223 4.43 -0.45 14.23
C TRP A 223 3.01 -1.05 14.25
N LEU A 224 2.94 -2.36 14.03
CA LEU A 224 1.70 -3.14 13.89
C LEU A 224 0.74 -2.65 12.79
N MET A 225 1.16 -1.80 11.86
CA MET A 225 0.27 -1.30 10.81
C MET A 225 -0.26 -2.43 9.90
N PRO A 226 0.57 -3.36 9.38
CA PRO A 226 0.07 -4.51 8.63
C PRO A 226 -0.93 -5.38 9.40
N HIS A 227 -0.73 -5.55 10.72
CA HIS A 227 -1.67 -6.29 11.57
C HIS A 227 -3.03 -5.57 11.69
N LYS A 228 -3.03 -4.25 11.81
CA LYS A 228 -4.26 -3.45 11.82
C LYS A 228 -5.02 -3.54 10.51
N VAL A 229 -4.30 -3.50 9.38
CA VAL A 229 -4.90 -3.67 8.05
C VAL A 229 -5.54 -5.06 7.94
N ALA A 230 -4.82 -6.11 8.34
CA ALA A 230 -5.33 -7.47 8.35
C ALA A 230 -6.57 -7.59 9.24
N ALA A 231 -6.50 -7.11 10.48
CA ALA A 231 -7.62 -7.15 11.41
C ALA A 231 -8.86 -6.43 10.86
N GLY A 232 -8.69 -5.25 10.22
CA GLY A 232 -9.78 -4.53 9.58
C GLY A 232 -10.43 -5.32 8.45
N ILE A 233 -9.63 -5.92 7.57
CA ILE A 233 -10.15 -6.69 6.43
C ILE A 233 -10.86 -7.97 6.89
N TYR A 234 -10.24 -8.74 7.82
CA TYR A 234 -10.81 -10.00 8.29
C TYR A 234 -12.05 -9.80 9.15
N TRP A 235 -12.12 -8.74 9.94
CA TRP A 235 -13.32 -8.41 10.73
C TRP A 235 -14.54 -8.24 9.82
N GLU A 236 -14.38 -7.49 8.73
CA GLU A 236 -15.44 -7.25 7.75
C GLU A 236 -15.88 -8.51 7.00
N ILE A 237 -14.97 -9.47 6.78
CA ILE A 237 -15.33 -10.77 6.19
C ILE A 237 -16.27 -11.54 7.13
N VAL A 238 -16.01 -11.49 8.43
CA VAL A 238 -16.84 -12.19 9.45
C VAL A 238 -18.22 -11.55 9.58
N GLU A 239 -18.34 -10.22 9.49
CA GLU A 239 -19.65 -9.54 9.59
C GLU A 239 -20.55 -9.78 8.37
N ILE A 240 -19.99 -10.20 7.23
CA ILE A 240 -20.73 -10.45 5.98
C ILE A 240 -21.15 -11.94 5.85
N SER A 241 -20.57 -12.82 6.65
CA SER A 241 -20.82 -14.27 6.64
C SER A 241 -22.01 -14.65 7.47
#